data_9efadbc5feb53fb8d40659310f0b216c
#
_entry.id   9efadbc5feb53fb8d40659310f0b216c
#
_cell.length_a   1.000
_cell.length_b   1.000
_cell.length_c   1.000
_cell.angle_alpha   90.00
_cell.angle_beta   90.00
_cell.angle_gamma   90.00
#
_symmetry.space_group_name_H-M   'P 1'
#
loop_
_entity.id
_entity.type
_entity.pdbx_description
1 polymer ?
#
loop_
_entity_poly.entity_id
_entity_poly.type
_entity_poly.pdbx_seq_one_letter_code
_entity_poly.pdbx_strand_id
1 'polypeptide(L)'
;QNLNYYSKEFTFDGQLGRIYNNLQLAARIDFPTRIPTSYRFMASISTFDYYKEEKLFSNNDNPAFNKKKEEFVKIKAALPFLSRKKAEFGIGIARIQDRYFQTNIIDFSQAKHDRSTYDILGGSIVLEGSTLNARQFATQGSREKMAAQIFTGREKFKAGNPQAPVENQYKKIQSWLQVSYENETYHKISPKFTLGAYLEAYYSSRNFSNNYTATLMEAGEFAPTAHSKVTYNEAFRANQYTGIGAIPIYQLGNSIQLRGEFYGFIPIFPIKKDEYGKAYYGKAFTKFEYLGEISLVFQLSFGSISAYVNHYSSPNNDWNVGLTLGWQLFNSRFIE
;
A
#
# COMPACT_ATOMS: atom_id res chain seq x y z
N GLN A 1 -11.67 -22.38 -33.63
CA GLN A 1 -12.09 -21.80 -32.36
C GLN A 1 -13.05 -20.65 -32.66
N ASN A 2 -14.30 -20.79 -32.25
CA ASN A 2 -15.29 -19.73 -32.41
C ASN A 2 -14.95 -18.57 -31.45
N LEU A 3 -14.41 -17.49 -31.95
CA LEU A 3 -14.04 -16.27 -31.23
C LEU A 3 -15.26 -15.47 -30.69
N ASN A 4 -16.47 -15.98 -30.84
CA ASN A 4 -17.70 -15.30 -30.47
C ASN A 4 -18.26 -15.68 -29.08
N TYR A 5 -17.50 -16.39 -28.25
CA TYR A 5 -17.94 -16.79 -26.91
C TYR A 5 -17.41 -15.83 -25.85
N TYR A 6 -18.33 -15.30 -25.03
CA TYR A 6 -18.01 -14.56 -23.81
C TYR A 6 -17.29 -15.49 -22.83
N SER A 7 -16.14 -15.07 -22.32
CA SER A 7 -15.52 -15.73 -21.17
C SER A 7 -16.14 -15.19 -19.89
N LYS A 8 -16.51 -16.08 -18.98
CA LYS A 8 -16.99 -15.74 -17.63
C LYS A 8 -16.09 -16.39 -16.61
N GLU A 9 -15.63 -15.60 -15.65
CA GLU A 9 -14.79 -16.05 -14.56
C GLU A 9 -15.41 -15.61 -13.23
N PHE A 10 -15.51 -16.55 -12.29
CA PHE A 10 -15.88 -16.27 -10.91
C PHE A 10 -14.69 -16.60 -10.04
N THR A 11 -14.25 -15.64 -9.24
CA THR A 11 -13.11 -15.80 -8.34
C THR A 11 -13.62 -15.64 -6.92
N PHE A 12 -13.28 -16.60 -6.08
CA PHE A 12 -13.39 -16.54 -4.64
C PHE A 12 -11.97 -16.55 -4.08
N ASP A 13 -11.60 -15.54 -3.31
CA ASP A 13 -10.29 -15.42 -2.67
C ASP A 13 -10.49 -15.21 -1.18
N GLY A 14 -9.98 -16.14 -0.38
CA GLY A 14 -10.02 -16.10 1.07
C GLY A 14 -8.61 -16.21 1.64
N GLN A 15 -8.23 -15.25 2.47
CA GLN A 15 -6.94 -15.22 3.15
C GLN A 15 -7.18 -15.06 4.66
N LEU A 16 -6.53 -15.89 5.45
CA LEU A 16 -6.58 -15.83 6.90
C LEU A 16 -5.16 -15.80 7.45
N GLY A 17 -4.87 -14.80 8.25
CA GLY A 17 -3.55 -14.62 8.83
C GLY A 17 -3.60 -13.74 10.09
N ARG A 18 -2.50 -13.69 10.81
CA ARG A 18 -2.38 -12.86 12.01
C ARG A 18 -2.52 -11.37 11.71
N ILE A 19 -1.91 -10.92 10.62
CA ILE A 19 -1.82 -9.49 10.26
C ILE A 19 -2.92 -9.11 9.27
N TYR A 20 -3.23 -9.99 8.33
CA TYR A 20 -4.14 -9.71 7.24
C TYR A 20 -5.15 -10.83 7.05
N ASN A 21 -6.42 -10.43 7.01
CA ASN A 21 -7.52 -11.31 6.64
C ASN A 21 -8.31 -10.66 5.53
N ASN A 22 -8.73 -11.45 4.56
CA ASN A 22 -9.49 -10.97 3.43
C ASN A 22 -10.48 -12.03 2.93
N LEU A 23 -11.62 -11.55 2.48
CA LEU A 23 -12.59 -12.30 1.71
C LEU A 23 -13.00 -11.45 0.51
N GLN A 24 -12.73 -11.95 -0.70
CA GLN A 24 -13.07 -11.26 -1.93
C GLN A 24 -13.86 -12.17 -2.87
N LEU A 25 -14.93 -11.63 -3.42
CA LEU A 25 -15.70 -12.21 -4.50
C LEU A 25 -15.51 -11.35 -5.73
N ALA A 26 -15.23 -11.96 -6.87
CA ALA A 26 -15.18 -11.25 -8.14
C ALA A 26 -15.87 -12.05 -9.24
N ALA A 27 -16.59 -11.34 -10.10
CA ALA A 27 -17.15 -11.85 -11.34
C ALA A 27 -16.59 -11.04 -12.50
N ARG A 28 -16.05 -11.70 -13.51
CA ARG A 28 -15.50 -11.08 -14.71
C ARG A 28 -16.20 -11.62 -15.93
N ILE A 29 -16.47 -10.73 -16.89
CA ILE A 29 -17.04 -11.08 -18.20
C ILE A 29 -16.15 -10.42 -19.26
N ASP A 30 -15.62 -11.22 -20.18
CA ASP A 30 -14.79 -10.76 -21.28
C ASP A 30 -15.61 -10.77 -22.57
N PHE A 31 -15.58 -9.66 -23.31
CA PHE A 31 -16.23 -9.48 -24.58
C PHE A 31 -15.17 -9.46 -25.68
N PRO A 32 -15.10 -10.49 -26.55
CA PRO A 32 -14.12 -10.58 -27.63
C PRO A 32 -14.61 -9.77 -28.85
N THR A 33 -14.86 -8.49 -28.67
CA THR A 33 -15.25 -7.55 -29.72
C THR A 33 -14.00 -7.02 -30.43
N ARG A 34 -14.18 -6.16 -31.48
CA ARG A 34 -13.06 -5.51 -32.18
C ARG A 34 -12.08 -4.81 -31.24
N ILE A 35 -12.57 -4.24 -30.13
CA ILE A 35 -11.79 -3.77 -28.99
C ILE A 35 -12.13 -4.70 -27.83
N PRO A 36 -11.27 -5.66 -27.47
CA PRO A 36 -11.54 -6.58 -26.38
C PRO A 36 -11.78 -5.80 -25.08
N THR A 37 -12.92 -6.02 -24.47
CA THR A 37 -13.32 -5.32 -23.25
C THR A 37 -13.67 -6.33 -22.17
N SER A 38 -13.22 -6.09 -20.95
CA SER A 38 -13.61 -6.91 -19.80
C SER A 38 -14.30 -6.06 -18.75
N TYR A 39 -15.37 -6.60 -18.17
CA TYR A 39 -16.06 -6.02 -17.02
C TYR A 39 -15.82 -6.90 -15.81
N ARG A 40 -15.50 -6.28 -14.67
CA ARG A 40 -15.29 -6.97 -13.42
C ARG A 40 -16.11 -6.31 -12.32
N PHE A 41 -16.94 -7.10 -11.66
CA PHE A 41 -17.59 -6.76 -10.41
C PHE A 41 -16.76 -7.35 -9.25
N MET A 42 -16.55 -6.59 -8.20
CA MET A 42 -15.78 -7.02 -7.03
C MET A 42 -16.48 -6.59 -5.75
N ALA A 43 -16.56 -7.50 -4.79
CA ALA A 43 -16.95 -7.21 -3.41
C ALA A 43 -15.86 -7.76 -2.49
N SER A 44 -15.38 -6.97 -1.55
CA SER A 44 -14.31 -7.36 -0.65
C SER A 44 -14.55 -6.86 0.76
N ILE A 45 -14.14 -7.68 1.72
CA ILE A 45 -13.99 -7.31 3.11
C ILE A 45 -12.61 -7.75 3.58
N SER A 46 -11.86 -6.82 4.15
CA SER A 46 -10.51 -7.10 4.65
C SER A 46 -10.27 -6.44 5.99
N THR A 47 -9.37 -7.03 6.76
CA THR A 47 -8.84 -6.46 8.00
C THR A 47 -7.32 -6.51 7.96
N PHE A 48 -6.69 -5.46 8.43
CA PHE A 48 -5.24 -5.34 8.48
C PHE A 48 -4.82 -4.80 9.85
N ASP A 49 -3.99 -5.55 10.56
CA ASP A 49 -3.43 -5.19 11.86
C ASP A 49 -1.99 -4.68 11.65
N TYR A 50 -1.80 -3.36 11.71
CA TYR A 50 -0.49 -2.72 11.59
C TYR A 50 0.20 -2.63 12.95
N TYR A 51 1.46 -3.07 12.98
CA TYR A 51 2.34 -2.93 14.13
C TYR A 51 3.41 -1.89 13.84
N LYS A 52 3.87 -1.14 14.83
CA LYS A 52 5.00 -0.22 14.69
C LYS A 52 6.32 -0.97 14.54
N GLU A 53 6.43 -2.11 15.22
CA GLU A 53 7.62 -2.97 15.20
C GLU A 53 7.16 -4.42 15.14
N GLU A 54 7.81 -5.22 14.32
CA GLU A 54 7.60 -6.67 14.28
C GLU A 54 8.92 -7.35 14.62
N LYS A 55 9.00 -7.97 15.81
CA LYS A 55 10.19 -8.73 16.25
C LYS A 55 9.99 -10.21 15.95
N LEU A 56 10.95 -10.82 15.25
CA LEU A 56 10.85 -12.19 14.74
C LEU A 56 10.71 -13.26 15.83
N PHE A 57 11.30 -13.04 17.00
CA PHE A 57 11.44 -14.05 18.08
C PHE A 57 10.97 -13.56 19.45
N SER A 58 10.27 -12.46 19.54
CA SER A 58 9.69 -11.99 20.79
C SER A 58 8.18 -12.03 20.73
N ASN A 59 7.54 -12.44 21.82
CA ASN A 59 6.14 -12.14 22.02
C ASN A 59 6.01 -10.61 22.08
N ASN A 60 5.43 -10.03 21.03
CA ASN A 60 5.05 -8.63 21.10
C ASN A 60 3.85 -8.51 22.03
N ASP A 61 4.09 -8.10 23.27
CA ASP A 61 3.04 -7.75 24.21
C ASP A 61 2.29 -6.48 23.81
N ASN A 62 2.85 -5.74 22.83
CA ASN A 62 2.22 -4.53 22.32
C ASN A 62 1.08 -4.87 21.35
N PRO A 63 -0.10 -4.28 21.56
CA PRO A 63 -1.24 -4.44 20.64
C PRO A 63 -0.94 -3.80 19.28
N ALA A 64 -1.69 -4.20 18.24
CA ALA A 64 -1.61 -3.55 16.95
C ALA A 64 -1.88 -2.04 17.08
N PHE A 65 -0.98 -1.23 16.51
CA PHE A 65 -1.06 0.23 16.55
C PHE A 65 -2.29 0.75 15.82
N ASN A 66 -2.59 0.17 14.66
CA ASN A 66 -3.81 0.43 13.89
C ASN A 66 -4.43 -0.89 13.44
N LYS A 67 -5.75 -1.00 13.62
CA LYS A 67 -6.59 -2.06 13.05
C LYS A 67 -7.48 -1.44 11.98
N LYS A 68 -7.11 -1.65 10.72
CA LYS A 68 -7.85 -1.17 9.56
C LYS A 68 -8.83 -2.23 9.09
N LYS A 69 -10.10 -1.85 8.93
CA LYS A 69 -11.12 -2.67 8.26
C LYS A 69 -11.56 -1.94 7.00
N GLU A 70 -11.58 -2.64 5.88
CA GLU A 70 -12.03 -2.11 4.61
C GLU A 70 -13.11 -3.02 4.02
N GLU A 71 -14.25 -2.44 3.66
CA GLU A 71 -15.37 -3.09 3.00
C GLU A 71 -15.69 -2.32 1.73
N PHE A 72 -15.72 -2.96 0.56
CA PHE A 72 -16.05 -2.25 -0.66
C PHE A 72 -16.77 -3.09 -1.70
N VAL A 73 -17.50 -2.39 -2.57
CA VAL A 73 -18.00 -2.90 -3.83
C VAL A 73 -17.50 -2.00 -4.96
N LYS A 74 -16.93 -2.60 -6.01
CA LYS A 74 -16.31 -1.88 -7.13
C LYS A 74 -16.67 -2.55 -8.45
N ILE A 75 -17.01 -1.76 -9.44
CA ILE A 75 -17.23 -2.20 -10.83
C ILE A 75 -16.07 -1.60 -11.65
N LYS A 76 -15.46 -2.42 -12.48
CA LYS A 76 -14.35 -2.01 -13.34
C LYS A 76 -14.63 -2.42 -14.78
N ALA A 77 -14.25 -1.57 -15.72
CA ALA A 77 -14.19 -1.86 -17.15
C ALA A 77 -12.72 -1.74 -17.59
N ALA A 78 -12.18 -2.75 -18.25
CA ALA A 78 -10.81 -2.74 -18.73
C ALA A 78 -10.75 -3.00 -20.23
N LEU A 79 -9.85 -2.29 -20.91
CA LEU A 79 -9.57 -2.43 -22.34
C LEU A 79 -8.05 -2.35 -22.61
N PRO A 80 -7.58 -2.93 -23.71
CA PRO A 80 -6.19 -2.80 -24.12
C PRO A 80 -5.84 -1.34 -24.37
N PHE A 81 -4.68 -0.94 -23.89
CA PHE A 81 -4.11 0.39 -24.11
C PHE A 81 -2.63 0.21 -24.48
N LEU A 82 -2.24 0.61 -25.68
CA LEU A 82 -0.93 0.30 -26.25
C LEU A 82 -0.64 -1.22 -26.29
N SER A 83 0.53 -1.61 -26.80
CA SER A 83 0.84 -3.02 -27.10
C SER A 83 0.93 -3.95 -25.87
N ARG A 84 1.16 -3.42 -24.67
CA ARG A 84 1.39 -4.20 -23.45
C ARG A 84 0.79 -3.59 -22.20
N LYS A 85 -0.11 -2.63 -22.36
CA LYS A 85 -0.77 -1.94 -21.25
C LYS A 85 -2.29 -2.14 -21.34
N LYS A 86 -2.96 -2.03 -20.22
CA LYS A 86 -4.42 -1.95 -20.11
C LYS A 86 -4.83 -0.62 -19.51
N ALA A 87 -5.94 -0.10 -19.95
CA ALA A 87 -6.67 0.99 -19.30
C ALA A 87 -7.84 0.40 -18.53
N GLU A 88 -8.00 0.78 -17.28
CA GLU A 88 -9.06 0.30 -16.40
C GLU A 88 -9.81 1.49 -15.81
N PHE A 89 -11.12 1.50 -15.96
CA PHE A 89 -12.05 2.50 -15.43
C PHE A 89 -12.85 1.85 -14.32
N GLY A 90 -12.89 2.47 -13.17
CA GLY A 90 -13.57 1.91 -12.01
C GLY A 90 -14.50 2.91 -11.33
N ILE A 91 -15.59 2.42 -10.77
CA ILE A 91 -16.45 3.15 -9.83
C ILE A 91 -16.82 2.23 -8.69
N GLY A 92 -16.95 2.77 -7.50
CA GLY A 92 -17.30 1.94 -6.35
C GLY A 92 -17.58 2.74 -5.09
N ILE A 93 -18.04 2.01 -4.10
CA ILE A 93 -18.30 2.51 -2.75
C ILE A 93 -17.51 1.70 -1.74
N ALA A 94 -17.05 2.37 -0.68
CA ALA A 94 -16.31 1.72 0.39
C ALA A 94 -16.68 2.27 1.76
N ARG A 95 -16.50 1.43 2.76
CA ARG A 95 -16.39 1.82 4.15
C ARG A 95 -15.02 1.42 4.68
N ILE A 96 -14.24 2.40 5.12
CA ILE A 96 -12.94 2.20 5.74
C ILE A 96 -13.06 2.59 7.21
N GLN A 97 -12.63 1.72 8.11
CA GLN A 97 -12.61 1.98 9.54
C GLN A 97 -11.22 1.72 10.09
N ASP A 98 -10.63 2.75 10.70
CA ASP A 98 -9.39 2.69 11.44
C ASP A 98 -9.65 2.78 12.94
N ARG A 99 -9.04 1.85 13.69
CA ARG A 99 -8.97 1.89 15.16
C ARG A 99 -7.52 1.96 15.53
N TYR A 100 -7.09 3.07 16.09
CA TYR A 100 -5.67 3.35 16.28
C TYR A 100 -5.39 4.01 17.61
N PHE A 101 -4.16 3.85 18.08
CA PHE A 101 -3.62 4.63 19.17
C PHE A 101 -3.04 5.95 18.64
N GLN A 102 -3.02 6.99 19.47
CA GLN A 102 -2.29 8.21 19.11
C GLN A 102 -0.79 7.94 19.06
N THR A 103 -0.06 8.60 18.14
CA THR A 103 1.37 8.36 17.91
C THR A 103 2.27 8.66 19.12
N ASN A 104 1.80 9.45 20.09
CA ASN A 104 2.51 9.82 21.30
C ASN A 104 2.28 8.85 22.49
N ILE A 105 1.48 7.80 22.31
CA ILE A 105 1.23 6.83 23.38
C ILE A 105 2.41 5.85 23.45
N ILE A 106 3.03 5.75 24.63
CA ILE A 106 4.12 4.83 24.95
C ILE A 106 3.58 3.64 25.74
N ASP A 107 2.64 3.87 26.67
CA ASP A 107 2.00 2.83 27.45
C ASP A 107 0.59 2.53 26.91
N PHE A 108 0.42 1.32 26.42
CA PHE A 108 -0.84 0.83 25.83
C PHE A 108 -1.79 0.21 26.85
N SER A 109 -1.35 -0.02 28.09
CA SER A 109 -2.12 -0.78 29.09
C SER A 109 -3.46 -0.13 29.47
N GLN A 110 -3.52 1.20 29.46
CA GLN A 110 -4.71 1.98 29.77
C GLN A 110 -5.25 2.81 28.59
N ALA A 111 -4.56 2.77 27.45
CA ALA A 111 -4.92 3.54 26.28
C ALA A 111 -6.13 2.92 25.57
N LYS A 112 -7.07 3.76 25.16
CA LYS A 112 -8.21 3.36 24.32
C LYS A 112 -7.98 3.82 22.90
N HIS A 113 -8.38 2.98 21.94
CA HIS A 113 -8.30 3.32 20.53
C HIS A 113 -9.26 4.44 20.17
N ASP A 114 -8.78 5.40 19.41
CA ASP A 114 -9.61 6.28 18.61
C ASP A 114 -10.16 5.53 17.41
N ARG A 115 -11.27 6.00 16.88
CA ARG A 115 -11.91 5.42 15.71
C ARG A 115 -12.21 6.49 14.67
N SER A 116 -11.69 6.31 13.46
CA SER A 116 -12.11 7.03 12.27
C SER A 116 -12.85 6.09 11.34
N THR A 117 -13.97 6.54 10.77
CA THR A 117 -14.76 5.79 9.80
C THR A 117 -15.01 6.69 8.60
N TYR A 118 -14.74 6.17 7.41
CA TYR A 118 -14.92 6.86 6.13
C TYR A 118 -15.90 6.07 5.28
N ASP A 119 -17.05 6.69 4.96
CA ASP A 119 -17.98 6.20 3.94
C ASP A 119 -17.64 6.93 2.63
N ILE A 120 -17.16 6.22 1.60
CA ILE A 120 -16.53 6.79 0.41
C ILE A 120 -17.24 6.30 -0.85
N LEU A 121 -17.47 7.23 -1.78
CA LEU A 121 -17.76 6.97 -3.19
C LEU A 121 -16.54 7.40 -4.01
N GLY A 122 -16.11 6.58 -4.96
CA GLY A 122 -14.92 6.89 -5.76
C GLY A 122 -15.01 6.43 -7.21
N GLY A 123 -14.33 7.17 -8.08
CA GLY A 123 -14.05 6.83 -9.46
C GLY A 123 -12.55 6.74 -9.71
N SER A 124 -12.12 5.88 -10.63
CA SER A 124 -10.70 5.65 -10.93
C SER A 124 -10.45 5.41 -12.40
N ILE A 125 -9.30 5.88 -12.87
CA ILE A 125 -8.69 5.51 -14.15
C ILE A 125 -7.30 4.99 -13.82
N VAL A 126 -6.97 3.77 -14.26
CA VAL A 126 -5.68 3.13 -14.05
C VAL A 126 -5.12 2.68 -15.39
N LEU A 127 -3.88 3.08 -15.68
CA LEU A 127 -3.09 2.59 -16.79
C LEU A 127 -1.98 1.71 -16.23
N GLU A 128 -1.96 0.44 -16.59
CA GLU A 128 -0.98 -0.50 -16.05
C GLU A 128 -0.43 -1.41 -17.14
N GLY A 129 0.86 -1.67 -17.06
CA GLY A 129 1.54 -2.68 -17.86
C GLY A 129 2.67 -3.31 -17.09
N SER A 130 2.89 -4.61 -17.27
CA SER A 130 3.97 -5.34 -16.63
C SER A 130 4.55 -6.39 -17.57
N THR A 131 5.87 -6.42 -17.63
CA THR A 131 6.68 -7.47 -18.26
C THR A 131 7.63 -8.13 -17.27
N LEU A 132 7.42 -7.90 -15.97
CA LEU A 132 8.24 -8.50 -14.91
C LEU A 132 8.19 -10.02 -14.99
N ASN A 133 9.33 -10.67 -14.84
CA ASN A 133 9.46 -12.13 -14.87
C ASN A 133 8.94 -12.84 -13.60
N ALA A 134 8.71 -12.08 -12.51
CA ALA A 134 8.14 -12.60 -11.26
C ALA A 134 7.28 -11.51 -10.57
N ARG A 135 6.29 -11.94 -9.79
CA ARG A 135 5.44 -11.02 -8.99
C ARG A 135 6.17 -10.40 -7.82
N GLN A 136 7.09 -11.15 -7.24
CA GLN A 136 7.92 -10.73 -6.11
C GLN A 136 9.37 -11.09 -6.43
N PHE A 137 10.31 -10.24 -6.05
CA PHE A 137 11.73 -10.42 -6.33
C PHE A 137 12.06 -10.57 -7.83
N ALA A 138 11.41 -9.77 -8.68
CA ALA A 138 11.69 -9.75 -10.11
C ALA A 138 13.16 -9.40 -10.39
N THR A 139 13.69 -9.94 -11.48
CA THR A 139 15.07 -9.71 -11.94
C THR A 139 15.16 -9.24 -13.38
N GLN A 140 14.03 -9.18 -14.07
CA GLN A 140 13.95 -8.78 -15.48
C GLN A 140 12.59 -8.15 -15.78
N GLY A 141 12.56 -7.29 -16.79
CA GLY A 141 11.36 -6.63 -17.26
C GLY A 141 11.09 -5.30 -16.57
N SER A 142 9.90 -4.80 -16.77
CA SER A 142 9.44 -3.54 -16.16
C SER A 142 7.97 -3.60 -15.80
N ARG A 143 7.59 -2.81 -14.82
CA ARG A 143 6.21 -2.54 -14.46
C ARG A 143 6.00 -1.04 -14.41
N GLU A 144 4.90 -0.59 -14.97
CA GLU A 144 4.47 0.79 -14.91
C GLU A 144 3.00 0.85 -14.56
N LYS A 145 2.65 1.70 -13.59
CA LYS A 145 1.28 1.95 -13.16
C LYS A 145 1.08 3.44 -13.00
N MET A 146 0.04 3.97 -13.63
CA MET A 146 -0.46 5.32 -13.40
C MET A 146 -1.91 5.21 -12.94
N ALA A 147 -2.28 5.94 -11.92
CA ALA A 147 -3.67 5.99 -11.45
C ALA A 147 -4.09 7.45 -11.21
N ALA A 148 -5.31 7.77 -11.62
CA ALA A 148 -6.00 9.00 -11.25
C ALA A 148 -7.34 8.63 -10.64
N GLN A 149 -7.62 9.11 -9.44
CA GLN A 149 -8.78 8.72 -8.66
C GLN A 149 -9.45 9.97 -8.07
N ILE A 150 -10.77 10.00 -8.12
CA ILE A 150 -11.57 11.05 -7.48
C ILE A 150 -12.49 10.42 -6.46
N PHE A 151 -12.55 11.03 -5.29
CA PHE A 151 -13.32 10.53 -4.17
C PHE A 151 -14.19 11.62 -3.58
N THR A 152 -15.34 11.21 -3.07
CA THR A 152 -16.12 11.99 -2.10
C THR A 152 -16.47 11.09 -0.94
N GLY A 153 -16.29 11.59 0.28
CA GLY A 153 -16.45 10.74 1.46
C GLY A 153 -16.87 11.53 2.69
N ARG A 154 -17.51 10.79 3.60
CA ARG A 154 -17.89 11.28 4.92
C ARG A 154 -16.99 10.65 5.97
N GLU A 155 -16.23 11.51 6.66
CA GLU A 155 -15.46 11.14 7.84
C GLU A 155 -16.35 11.24 9.08
N LYS A 156 -16.26 10.22 9.96
CA LYS A 156 -16.82 10.20 11.31
C LYS A 156 -15.71 9.83 12.27
N PHE A 157 -15.40 10.70 13.20
CA PHE A 157 -14.41 10.47 14.25
C PHE A 157 -15.10 10.23 15.60
N LYS A 158 -14.52 9.32 16.40
CA LYS A 158 -14.90 9.09 17.79
C LYS A 158 -13.64 8.84 18.61
N ALA A 159 -13.42 9.70 19.62
CA ALA A 159 -12.32 9.53 20.57
C ALA A 159 -12.49 8.28 21.43
N GLY A 160 -11.38 7.64 21.77
CA GLY A 160 -11.35 6.49 22.67
C GLY A 160 -11.62 6.84 24.12
N ASN A 161 -11.25 8.04 24.56
CA ASN A 161 -11.51 8.51 25.91
C ASN A 161 -12.91 9.18 26.00
N PRO A 162 -13.84 8.63 26.81
CA PRO A 162 -15.18 9.21 26.95
C PRO A 162 -15.22 10.56 27.68
N GLN A 163 -14.17 10.96 28.42
CA GLN A 163 -14.04 12.25 29.08
C GLN A 163 -13.55 13.37 28.18
N ALA A 164 -13.26 13.06 26.91
CA ALA A 164 -12.89 14.07 25.91
C ALA A 164 -14.07 15.01 25.62
N PRO A 165 -13.82 16.31 25.44
CA PRO A 165 -14.88 17.29 25.14
C PRO A 165 -15.71 16.88 23.91
N VAL A 166 -16.94 17.38 23.81
CA VAL A 166 -17.91 17.06 22.75
C VAL A 166 -17.35 17.30 21.33
N GLU A 167 -16.37 18.20 21.16
CA GLU A 167 -15.62 18.43 19.94
C GLU A 167 -14.86 17.20 19.42
N ASN A 168 -14.73 16.14 20.22
CA ASN A 168 -14.13 14.86 19.84
C ASN A 168 -15.07 13.91 19.09
N GLN A 169 -16.29 14.32 18.78
CA GLN A 169 -17.14 13.69 17.79
C GLN A 169 -17.27 14.60 16.57
N TYR A 170 -16.67 14.16 15.47
CA TYR A 170 -16.52 14.97 14.28
C TYR A 170 -17.15 14.28 13.07
N LYS A 171 -17.87 15.06 12.26
CA LYS A 171 -18.36 14.61 10.95
C LYS A 171 -18.00 15.63 9.89
N LYS A 172 -17.33 15.21 8.85
CA LYS A 172 -16.94 16.08 7.72
C LYS A 172 -17.15 15.36 6.41
N ILE A 173 -17.65 16.09 5.43
CA ILE A 173 -17.66 15.62 4.04
C ILE A 173 -16.51 16.30 3.32
N GLN A 174 -15.75 15.55 2.56
CA GLN A 174 -14.67 16.08 1.74
C GLN A 174 -14.59 15.31 0.41
N SER A 175 -14.17 16.04 -0.61
CA SER A 175 -13.86 15.46 -1.91
C SER A 175 -12.38 15.73 -2.21
N TRP A 176 -11.72 14.76 -2.84
CA TRP A 176 -10.30 14.89 -3.18
C TRP A 176 -9.95 14.14 -4.46
N LEU A 177 -8.90 14.62 -5.10
CA LEU A 177 -8.22 13.98 -6.20
C LEU A 177 -6.95 13.29 -5.68
N GLN A 178 -6.66 12.12 -6.23
CA GLN A 178 -5.44 11.38 -5.98
C GLN A 178 -4.83 10.98 -7.31
N VAL A 179 -3.52 11.18 -7.46
CA VAL A 179 -2.76 10.77 -8.65
C VAL A 179 -1.53 10.03 -8.17
N SER A 180 -1.24 8.89 -8.76
CA SER A 180 -0.03 8.12 -8.47
C SER A 180 0.64 7.65 -9.76
N TYR A 181 1.95 7.57 -9.72
CA TYR A 181 2.81 6.97 -10.74
C TYR A 181 3.81 6.05 -10.07
N GLU A 182 3.93 4.84 -10.55
CA GLU A 182 4.89 3.84 -10.08
C GLU A 182 5.59 3.21 -11.29
N ASN A 183 6.91 3.17 -11.28
CA ASN A 183 7.72 2.50 -12.28
C ASN A 183 8.81 1.67 -11.59
N GLU A 184 8.93 0.43 -12.01
CA GLU A 184 9.96 -0.50 -11.59
C GLU A 184 10.54 -1.16 -12.84
N THR A 185 11.85 -1.10 -13.01
CA THR A 185 12.52 -1.65 -14.21
C THR A 185 13.85 -2.32 -13.85
N TYR A 186 14.19 -3.40 -14.54
CA TYR A 186 15.38 -4.20 -14.29
C TYR A 186 16.22 -4.33 -15.56
N HIS A 187 17.49 -3.94 -15.45
CA HIS A 187 18.47 -4.02 -16.55
C HIS A 187 19.56 -5.00 -16.17
N LYS A 188 19.70 -6.05 -16.99
CA LYS A 188 20.78 -7.04 -16.84
C LYS A 188 22.08 -6.43 -17.32
N ILE A 189 23.01 -6.17 -16.40
CA ILE A 189 24.32 -5.59 -16.68
C ILE A 189 25.33 -6.67 -17.08
N SER A 190 25.26 -7.84 -16.43
CA SER A 190 26.08 -9.01 -16.72
C SER A 190 25.30 -10.29 -16.48
N PRO A 191 25.83 -11.48 -16.85
CA PRO A 191 25.14 -12.75 -16.58
C PRO A 191 24.72 -12.96 -15.13
N LYS A 192 25.47 -12.41 -14.17
CA LYS A 192 25.20 -12.54 -12.74
C LYS A 192 24.70 -11.28 -12.06
N PHE A 193 24.76 -10.12 -12.73
CA PHE A 193 24.41 -8.86 -12.10
C PHE A 193 23.28 -8.13 -12.87
N THR A 194 22.24 -7.77 -12.14
CA THR A 194 21.12 -6.97 -12.60
C THR A 194 21.01 -5.72 -11.72
N LEU A 195 20.72 -4.58 -12.34
CA LEU A 195 20.39 -3.35 -11.64
C LEU A 195 18.93 -3.00 -11.89
N GLY A 196 18.15 -2.93 -10.83
CA GLY A 196 16.80 -2.40 -10.85
C GLY A 196 16.77 -0.92 -10.48
N ALA A 197 15.81 -0.21 -11.05
CA ALA A 197 15.47 1.17 -10.71
C ALA A 197 13.99 1.26 -10.35
N TYR A 198 13.69 2.09 -9.35
CA TYR A 198 12.34 2.33 -8.86
C TYR A 198 12.06 3.84 -8.82
N LEU A 199 10.86 4.22 -9.23
CA LEU A 199 10.34 5.57 -9.15
C LEU A 199 8.88 5.53 -8.75
N GLU A 200 8.51 6.31 -7.74
CA GLU A 200 7.12 6.53 -7.33
C GLU A 200 6.87 8.02 -7.15
N ALA A 201 5.76 8.50 -7.62
CA ALA A 201 5.27 9.85 -7.36
C ALA A 201 3.81 9.78 -6.94
N TYR A 202 3.47 10.49 -5.89
CA TYR A 202 2.13 10.50 -5.32
C TYR A 202 1.67 11.91 -4.99
N TYR A 203 0.42 12.18 -5.31
CA TYR A 203 -0.28 13.42 -4.99
C TYR A 203 -1.68 13.13 -4.51
N SER A 204 -2.07 13.73 -3.39
CA SER A 204 -3.46 13.76 -2.89
C SER A 204 -3.83 15.17 -2.47
N SER A 205 -4.97 15.65 -2.93
CA SER A 205 -5.56 16.92 -2.48
C SER A 205 -6.43 16.76 -1.23
N ARG A 206 -6.36 15.60 -0.56
CA ARG A 206 -7.15 15.31 0.64
C ARG A 206 -6.80 16.28 1.76
N ASN A 207 -7.82 16.88 2.35
CA ASN A 207 -7.66 17.72 3.54
C ASN A 207 -7.32 16.84 4.76
N PHE A 208 -6.73 17.47 5.77
CA PHE A 208 -6.43 16.81 7.03
C PHE A 208 -7.68 16.28 7.72
N SER A 209 -7.52 15.13 8.36
CA SER A 209 -8.51 14.52 9.23
C SER A 209 -8.58 15.25 10.58
N ASN A 210 -9.41 14.73 11.50
CA ASN A 210 -9.65 15.38 12.80
C ASN A 210 -8.37 15.60 13.63
N ASN A 211 -7.40 14.71 13.53
CA ASN A 211 -6.14 14.77 14.27
C ASN A 211 -4.94 14.32 13.41
N TYR A 212 -3.74 14.55 13.94
CA TYR A 212 -2.49 14.20 13.27
C TYR A 212 -2.41 12.71 12.89
N THR A 213 -2.71 11.82 13.84
CA THR A 213 -2.61 10.37 13.61
C THR A 213 -3.59 9.91 12.54
N ALA A 214 -4.87 10.36 12.59
CA ALA A 214 -5.85 10.06 11.54
C ALA A 214 -5.42 10.59 10.18
N THR A 215 -4.80 11.76 10.13
CA THR A 215 -4.26 12.33 8.89
C THR A 215 -3.16 11.47 8.31
N LEU A 216 -2.22 11.00 9.12
CA LEU A 216 -1.16 10.10 8.65
C LEU A 216 -1.67 8.73 8.20
N MET A 217 -2.71 8.17 8.86
CA MET A 217 -3.33 6.91 8.45
C MET A 217 -3.87 6.97 7.02
N GLU A 218 -4.37 8.13 6.62
CA GLU A 218 -5.02 8.35 5.34
C GLU A 218 -4.11 9.03 4.29
N ALA A 219 -2.91 9.46 4.69
CA ALA A 219 -1.89 9.95 3.78
C ALA A 219 -1.29 8.81 2.95
N GLY A 220 -0.77 9.14 1.77
CA GLY A 220 -0.05 8.19 0.93
C GLY A 220 1.13 7.57 1.67
N GLU A 221 1.27 6.26 1.51
CA GLU A 221 2.29 5.45 2.14
C GLU A 221 3.36 5.05 1.13
N PHE A 222 4.61 5.39 1.40
CA PHE A 222 5.74 4.90 0.64
C PHE A 222 6.26 3.60 1.24
N ALA A 223 5.92 2.47 0.62
CA ALA A 223 6.25 1.12 1.09
C ALA A 223 6.71 0.24 -0.08
N PRO A 224 7.93 0.48 -0.62
CA PRO A 224 8.38 -0.15 -1.86
C PRO A 224 8.78 -1.62 -1.69
N THR A 225 9.28 -2.03 -0.52
CA THR A 225 9.67 -3.44 -0.28
C THR A 225 8.49 -4.28 0.17
N ALA A 226 8.59 -5.59 0.03
CA ALA A 226 7.59 -6.52 0.53
C ALA A 226 7.38 -6.36 2.06
N HIS A 227 8.46 -6.15 2.79
CA HIS A 227 8.46 -6.06 4.25
C HIS A 227 7.95 -4.70 4.76
N SER A 228 8.23 -3.61 4.02
CA SER A 228 7.72 -2.27 4.40
C SER A 228 6.19 -2.17 4.34
N LYS A 229 5.52 -3.03 3.56
CA LYS A 229 4.04 -3.04 3.43
C LYS A 229 3.30 -3.55 4.66
N VAL A 230 3.97 -4.26 5.57
CA VAL A 230 3.35 -4.84 6.77
C VAL A 230 3.61 -4.04 8.04
N THR A 231 4.52 -3.06 7.99
CA THR A 231 4.92 -2.24 9.14
C THR A 231 4.34 -0.84 9.02
N TYR A 232 3.77 -0.31 10.09
CA TYR A 232 3.35 1.09 10.13
C TYR A 232 4.54 2.00 10.42
N ASN A 233 4.94 2.79 9.43
CA ASN A 233 5.96 3.81 9.59
C ASN A 233 5.41 5.20 9.24
N GLU A 234 5.27 6.07 10.26
CA GLU A 234 4.74 7.41 10.09
C GLU A 234 5.65 8.34 9.31
N ALA A 235 6.95 8.05 9.30
CA ALA A 235 7.95 8.89 8.64
C ALA A 235 7.86 8.82 7.11
N PHE A 236 7.35 7.72 6.58
CA PHE A 236 7.19 7.44 5.14
C PHE A 236 5.77 7.70 4.64
N ARG A 237 5.09 8.70 5.22
CA ARG A 237 3.72 9.06 4.84
C ARG A 237 3.59 10.55 4.53
N ALA A 238 3.00 10.86 3.38
CA ALA A 238 2.70 12.25 2.99
C ALA A 238 1.57 12.27 1.95
N ASN A 239 0.88 13.43 1.84
CA ASN A 239 -0.11 13.64 0.78
C ASN A 239 0.54 13.93 -0.59
N GLN A 240 1.82 14.29 -0.59
CA GLN A 240 2.57 14.62 -1.80
C GLN A 240 4.03 14.21 -1.60
N TYR A 241 4.52 13.28 -2.41
CA TYR A 241 5.91 12.81 -2.32
C TYR A 241 6.45 12.25 -3.62
N THR A 242 7.76 12.10 -3.66
CA THR A 242 8.48 11.31 -4.65
C THR A 242 9.35 10.28 -3.93
N GLY A 243 9.31 9.04 -4.40
CA GLY A 243 10.17 7.96 -3.98
C GLY A 243 11.07 7.52 -5.13
N ILE A 244 12.35 7.30 -4.86
CA ILE A 244 13.32 6.78 -5.83
C ILE A 244 14.06 5.60 -5.24
N GLY A 245 14.50 4.65 -6.06
CA GLY A 245 15.22 3.49 -5.55
C GLY A 245 16.18 2.86 -6.54
N ALA A 246 17.19 2.20 -5.99
CA ALA A 246 18.15 1.37 -6.71
C ALA A 246 18.15 -0.05 -6.14
N ILE A 247 18.09 -1.04 -7.01
CA ILE A 247 17.92 -2.45 -6.64
C ILE A 247 19.04 -3.28 -7.30
N PRO A 248 20.27 -3.29 -6.72
CA PRO A 248 21.32 -4.18 -7.17
C PRO A 248 21.00 -5.64 -6.80
N ILE A 249 21.12 -6.54 -7.77
CA ILE A 249 20.84 -7.97 -7.62
C ILE A 249 22.04 -8.77 -8.14
N TYR A 250 22.56 -9.65 -7.31
CA TYR A 250 23.61 -10.59 -7.69
C TYR A 250 23.09 -12.03 -7.63
N GLN A 251 23.12 -12.73 -8.77
CA GLN A 251 22.70 -14.12 -8.90
C GLN A 251 23.80 -15.04 -8.41
N LEU A 252 23.57 -15.72 -7.28
CA LEU A 252 24.47 -16.72 -6.70
C LEU A 252 24.30 -18.09 -7.37
N GLY A 253 23.11 -18.36 -7.90
CA GLY A 253 22.73 -19.59 -8.60
C GLY A 253 21.41 -19.40 -9.35
N ASN A 254 20.89 -20.47 -9.94
CA ASN A 254 19.64 -20.38 -10.74
C ASN A 254 18.42 -19.93 -9.92
N SER A 255 18.40 -20.24 -8.63
CA SER A 255 17.26 -19.95 -7.74
C SER A 255 17.64 -19.08 -6.55
N ILE A 256 18.92 -18.66 -6.42
CA ILE A 256 19.42 -17.91 -5.26
C ILE A 256 19.95 -16.56 -5.73
N GLN A 257 19.46 -15.49 -5.12
CA GLN A 257 19.91 -14.14 -5.36
C GLN A 257 20.21 -13.39 -4.06
N LEU A 258 21.30 -12.64 -4.07
CA LEU A 258 21.57 -11.59 -3.10
C LEU A 258 21.01 -10.29 -3.67
N ARG A 259 20.09 -9.65 -2.95
CA ARG A 259 19.36 -8.46 -3.39
C ARG A 259 19.57 -7.33 -2.40
N GLY A 260 20.03 -6.20 -2.87
CA GLY A 260 20.00 -4.93 -2.15
C GLY A 260 18.81 -4.10 -2.65
N GLU A 261 18.17 -3.39 -1.76
CA GLU A 261 17.08 -2.47 -2.06
C GLU A 261 17.30 -1.18 -1.28
N PHE A 262 17.51 -0.07 -1.97
CA PHE A 262 17.81 1.22 -1.38
C PHE A 262 16.87 2.25 -1.93
N TYR A 263 16.11 2.89 -1.04
CA TYR A 263 15.08 3.85 -1.42
C TYR A 263 15.22 5.15 -0.66
N GLY A 264 14.98 6.26 -1.37
CA GLY A 264 14.81 7.58 -0.79
C GLY A 264 13.36 8.05 -0.90
N PHE A 265 12.85 8.66 0.16
CA PHE A 265 11.51 9.24 0.24
C PHE A 265 11.62 10.74 0.49
N ILE A 266 10.98 11.52 -0.37
CA ILE A 266 11.02 12.99 -0.37
C ILE A 266 9.58 13.51 -0.33
N PRO A 267 9.02 13.82 0.85
CA PRO A 267 7.74 14.51 0.93
C PRO A 267 7.90 15.95 0.43
N ILE A 268 7.00 16.39 -0.46
CA ILE A 268 6.99 17.79 -0.91
C ILE A 268 6.66 18.68 0.29
N PHE A 269 5.58 18.38 0.98
CA PHE A 269 5.22 19.04 2.25
C PHE A 269 5.09 17.98 3.34
N PRO A 270 6.05 17.89 4.29
CA PRO A 270 5.92 16.95 5.40
C PRO A 270 4.74 17.31 6.30
N ILE A 271 3.99 16.31 6.71
CA ILE A 271 2.90 16.46 7.66
C ILE A 271 3.50 16.53 9.07
N LYS A 272 3.18 17.59 9.81
CA LYS A 272 3.66 17.84 11.16
C LYS A 272 2.50 17.92 12.14
N LYS A 273 2.80 17.73 13.42
CA LYS A 273 1.87 17.83 14.54
C LYS A 273 2.05 19.16 15.27
N ASP A 274 0.96 19.86 15.56
CA ASP A 274 0.96 21.03 16.41
C ASP A 274 0.80 20.67 17.91
N GLU A 275 0.83 21.66 18.77
CA GLU A 275 0.68 21.51 20.24
C GLU A 275 -0.70 20.96 20.63
N TYR A 276 -1.71 21.12 19.79
CA TYR A 276 -3.08 20.65 20.00
C TYR A 276 -3.33 19.26 19.41
N GLY A 277 -2.30 18.61 18.84
CA GLY A 277 -2.42 17.31 18.20
C GLY A 277 -3.05 17.32 16.81
N LYS A 278 -3.18 18.51 16.18
CA LYS A 278 -3.67 18.66 14.81
C LYS A 278 -2.52 18.58 13.81
N ALA A 279 -2.86 18.18 12.58
CA ALA A 279 -1.91 18.14 11.49
C ALA A 279 -1.79 19.50 10.79
N TYR A 280 -0.58 19.82 10.35
CA TYR A 280 -0.30 20.94 9.45
C TYR A 280 0.84 20.61 8.49
N TYR A 281 0.93 21.33 7.38
CA TYR A 281 2.05 21.17 6.44
C TYR A 281 3.28 21.94 6.92
N GLY A 282 4.42 21.25 6.95
CA GLY A 282 5.72 21.87 7.14
C GLY A 282 6.19 22.59 5.86
N LYS A 283 7.38 23.19 5.92
CA LYS A 283 8.02 23.82 4.75
C LYS A 283 8.36 22.77 3.70
N ALA A 284 8.25 23.16 2.42
CA ALA A 284 8.53 22.27 1.30
C ALA A 284 9.96 21.75 1.31
N PHE A 285 10.14 20.47 0.95
CA PHE A 285 11.43 19.80 0.76
C PHE A 285 12.40 19.87 1.96
N THR A 286 11.86 19.94 3.18
CA THR A 286 12.67 20.01 4.42
C THR A 286 12.94 18.64 5.04
N LYS A 287 12.40 17.57 4.47
CA LYS A 287 12.53 16.22 5.00
C LYS A 287 12.99 15.25 3.91
N PHE A 288 13.93 14.40 4.26
CA PHE A 288 14.38 13.27 3.46
C PHE A 288 14.47 12.05 4.36
N GLU A 289 13.85 10.95 3.95
CA GLU A 289 13.95 9.68 4.65
C GLU A 289 14.48 8.61 3.70
N TYR A 290 15.13 7.60 4.26
CA TYR A 290 15.63 6.47 3.47
C TYR A 290 15.32 5.13 4.12
N LEU A 291 15.18 4.14 3.28
CA LEU A 291 15.03 2.73 3.61
C LEU A 291 16.08 1.93 2.86
N GLY A 292 16.82 1.10 3.57
CA GLY A 292 17.72 0.10 3.01
C GLY A 292 17.34 -1.30 3.43
N GLU A 293 17.37 -2.27 2.50
CA GLU A 293 17.16 -3.68 2.78
C GLU A 293 18.17 -4.52 2.00
N ILE A 294 18.77 -5.51 2.67
CA ILE A 294 19.58 -6.54 2.02
C ILE A 294 18.92 -7.87 2.31
N SER A 295 18.65 -8.64 1.27
CA SER A 295 17.97 -9.93 1.38
C SER A 295 18.69 -11.02 0.58
N LEU A 296 18.76 -12.21 1.19
CA LEU A 296 19.09 -13.44 0.51
C LEU A 296 17.78 -14.14 0.15
N VAL A 297 17.50 -14.22 -1.14
CA VAL A 297 16.23 -14.74 -1.66
C VAL A 297 16.47 -16.08 -2.34
N PHE A 298 15.70 -17.08 -1.95
CA PHE A 298 15.61 -18.37 -2.58
C PHE A 298 14.26 -18.51 -3.28
N GLN A 299 14.27 -18.53 -4.62
CA GLN A 299 13.05 -18.66 -5.43
C GLN A 299 12.70 -20.11 -5.65
N LEU A 300 11.46 -20.47 -5.33
CA LEU A 300 10.84 -21.77 -5.56
C LEU A 300 9.76 -21.65 -6.64
N SER A 301 9.37 -22.77 -7.24
CA SER A 301 8.27 -22.77 -8.23
C SER A 301 6.92 -22.34 -7.64
N PHE A 302 6.73 -22.52 -6.35
CA PHE A 302 5.49 -22.22 -5.61
C PHE A 302 5.62 -21.07 -4.61
N GLY A 303 6.73 -20.33 -4.60
CA GLY A 303 6.94 -19.23 -3.65
C GLY A 303 8.39 -18.80 -3.53
N SER A 304 8.71 -18.10 -2.47
CA SER A 304 10.08 -17.70 -2.15
C SER A 304 10.37 -17.83 -0.66
N ILE A 305 11.62 -18.04 -0.32
CA ILE A 305 12.14 -17.91 1.03
C ILE A 305 13.10 -16.74 1.00
N SER A 306 12.96 -15.78 1.91
CA SER A 306 13.94 -14.69 2.03
C SER A 306 14.33 -14.45 3.47
N ALA A 307 15.63 -14.35 3.71
CA ALA A 307 16.17 -13.79 4.94
C ALA A 307 16.63 -12.37 4.64
N TYR A 308 16.24 -11.41 5.46
CA TYR A 308 16.52 -10.01 5.22
C TYR A 308 16.99 -9.26 6.47
N VAL A 309 17.73 -8.20 6.21
CA VAL A 309 18.06 -7.16 7.18
C VAL A 309 17.65 -5.85 6.58
N ASN A 310 16.85 -5.06 7.28
CA ASN A 310 16.48 -3.73 6.82
C ASN A 310 16.72 -2.65 7.87
N HIS A 311 16.79 -1.43 7.39
CA HIS A 311 17.05 -0.24 8.18
C HIS A 311 16.23 0.93 7.66
N TYR A 312 15.57 1.65 8.58
CA TYR A 312 14.81 2.85 8.31
C TYR A 312 15.46 4.05 9.00
N SER A 313 15.57 5.17 8.29
CA SER A 313 16.12 6.42 8.86
C SER A 313 15.32 6.98 10.02
N SER A 314 14.01 6.65 10.08
CA SER A 314 13.05 7.14 11.06
C SER A 314 11.92 6.13 11.27
N PRO A 315 11.24 6.13 12.45
CA PRO A 315 11.44 7.06 13.57
C PRO A 315 12.59 6.69 14.50
N ASN A 316 12.96 5.39 14.58
CA ASN A 316 13.88 4.90 15.62
C ASN A 316 15.31 4.64 15.11
N ASN A 317 15.53 4.72 13.79
CA ASN A 317 16.83 4.41 13.17
C ASN A 317 17.33 2.99 13.51
N ASP A 318 16.40 2.04 13.59
CA ASP A 318 16.67 0.67 14.03
C ASP A 318 16.94 -0.27 12.87
N TRP A 319 17.73 -1.32 13.16
CA TRP A 319 17.91 -2.47 12.28
C TRP A 319 16.91 -3.56 12.63
N ASN A 320 16.23 -4.08 11.61
CA ASN A 320 15.34 -5.22 11.76
C ASN A 320 15.88 -6.39 10.95
N VAL A 321 15.73 -7.59 11.50
CA VAL A 321 16.08 -8.85 10.84
C VAL A 321 14.85 -9.69 10.74
N GLY A 322 14.63 -10.29 9.57
CA GLY A 322 13.43 -11.08 9.35
C GLY A 322 13.62 -12.26 8.41
N LEU A 323 12.61 -13.12 8.41
CA LEU A 323 12.49 -14.28 7.55
C LEU A 323 11.09 -14.33 6.95
N THR A 324 11.01 -14.47 5.63
CA THR A 324 9.73 -14.59 4.93
C THR A 324 9.67 -15.91 4.20
N LEU A 325 8.55 -16.61 4.33
CA LEU A 325 8.27 -17.85 3.62
C LEU A 325 6.99 -17.68 2.80
N GLY A 326 7.08 -17.96 1.50
CA GLY A 326 5.94 -17.85 0.57
C GLY A 326 5.87 -16.49 -0.13
N TRP A 327 4.69 -16.14 -0.63
CA TRP A 327 4.43 -14.87 -1.28
C TRP A 327 3.61 -13.97 -0.37
N GLN A 328 4.03 -12.73 -0.24
CA GLN A 328 3.22 -11.70 0.40
C GLN A 328 2.23 -11.16 -0.63
N LEU A 329 1.04 -11.72 -0.64
CA LEU A 329 -0.02 -11.33 -1.54
C LEU A 329 -1.04 -10.50 -0.76
N PHE A 330 -1.27 -9.27 -1.21
CA PHE A 330 -2.36 -8.43 -0.73
C PHE A 330 -3.33 -8.21 -1.88
N ASN A 331 -4.61 -8.29 -1.60
CA ASN A 331 -5.63 -7.96 -2.58
C ASN A 331 -5.69 -6.45 -2.80
N SER A 332 -6.21 -6.05 -3.97
CA SER A 332 -6.38 -4.64 -4.30
C SER A 332 -7.26 -3.96 -3.25
N ARG A 333 -6.83 -2.77 -2.83
CA ARG A 333 -7.57 -1.88 -1.94
C ARG A 333 -8.57 -1.05 -2.75
N PHE A 334 -9.51 -0.41 -2.06
CA PHE A 334 -10.42 0.54 -2.70
C PHE A 334 -9.68 1.79 -3.18
N ILE A 335 -8.85 2.35 -2.33
CA ILE A 335 -7.91 3.43 -2.63
C ILE A 335 -6.58 2.77 -2.99
N GLU A 336 -6.19 2.90 -4.27
CA GLU A 336 -4.97 2.26 -4.84
C GLU A 336 -3.86 3.29 -5.05
#